data_1d6120fa186036943309da83b9205b42
#
_entry.id   1d6120fa186036943309da83b9205b42
#
_cell.length_a   1.000
_cell.length_b   1.000
_cell.length_c   1.000
_cell.angle_alpha   90.00
_cell.angle_beta   90.00
_cell.angle_gamma   90.00
#
_symmetry.space_group_name_H-M   'P 1'
#
loop_
_entity.id
_entity.type
_entity.pdbx_description
1 polymer ?
#
loop_
_entity_poly.entity_id
_entity_poly.type
_entity_poly.pdbx_seq_one_letter_code
_entity_poly.pdbx_strand_id
1 'polypeptide(L)'
;MGKLFRWSNLCYNDEGLLGMRGVDMKTEHQMPEFMRNHYTLKALEVLQKKKATLFFKRLFDICLSLMLLVLLSPVFLVLSICIKLEDGGPIFYRQQRITTYGRVFRIFKFRTMVMNADKMGPLVTQDNDSRITKIGRKIRSFRLDEVPQLINVLIGDMSFVGTRPEVQKYVDAYSEEMMVTLLLPAGITSKSSIEFRNESDKISKWMDQGLTADEAYIQKILPEKMQYNIDYIEEVSVAQDIKVMLQTVFAVLK
;
A
#
# COMPACT_ATOMS: atom_id res chain seq x y z
N MET A 1 3.36 -21.47 -21.66
CA MET A 1 1.92 -21.77 -21.52
C MET A 1 1.56 -21.47 -20.08
N GLY A 2 1.28 -20.17 -19.77
CA GLY A 2 1.02 -19.68 -18.41
C GLY A 2 -0.37 -20.10 -17.95
N LYS A 3 -0.46 -20.79 -16.83
CA LYS A 3 -1.73 -21.05 -16.15
C LYS A 3 -2.26 -19.72 -15.63
N LEU A 4 -3.28 -19.16 -16.27
CA LEU A 4 -4.11 -18.09 -15.72
C LEU A 4 -4.77 -18.61 -14.42
N PHE A 5 -4.19 -18.23 -13.30
CA PHE A 5 -4.75 -18.54 -11.99
C PHE A 5 -5.97 -17.64 -11.77
N ARG A 6 -7.15 -18.23 -11.62
CA ARG A 6 -8.42 -17.53 -11.46
C ARG A 6 -8.61 -17.15 -9.98
N TRP A 7 -8.30 -15.91 -9.65
CA TRP A 7 -8.39 -15.32 -8.29
C TRP A 7 -9.82 -15.23 -7.70
N SER A 8 -10.83 -15.69 -8.44
CA SER A 8 -12.25 -15.49 -8.12
C SER A 8 -12.77 -16.19 -6.85
N ASN A 9 -11.97 -17.04 -6.18
CA ASN A 9 -12.42 -17.84 -5.03
C ASN A 9 -11.71 -17.47 -3.71
N LEU A 10 -10.92 -16.41 -3.65
CA LEU A 10 -10.22 -15.98 -2.42
C LEU A 10 -10.97 -14.88 -1.66
N CYS A 11 -12.29 -15.03 -1.50
CA CYS A 11 -13.00 -14.36 -0.42
C CYS A 11 -12.70 -15.12 0.89
N TYR A 12 -11.55 -14.81 1.50
CA TYR A 12 -11.19 -15.36 2.79
C TYR A 12 -11.95 -14.59 3.89
N ASN A 13 -12.93 -15.23 4.50
CA ASN A 13 -13.60 -14.77 5.71
C ASN A 13 -12.66 -14.96 6.90
N ASP A 14 -11.79 -14.00 7.15
CA ASP A 14 -11.00 -13.94 8.38
C ASP A 14 -11.85 -13.18 9.42
N GLU A 15 -12.69 -13.91 10.16
CA GLU A 15 -13.43 -13.41 11.31
C GLU A 15 -12.51 -13.30 12.54
N GLY A 16 -11.32 -12.77 12.37
CA GLY A 16 -10.44 -12.41 13.48
C GLY A 16 -10.95 -11.16 14.19
N LEU A 17 -10.82 -11.11 15.53
CA LEU A 17 -11.14 -9.95 16.37
C LEU A 17 -10.69 -8.64 15.68
N LEU A 18 -11.59 -7.66 15.60
CA LEU A 18 -11.30 -6.31 15.10
C LEU A 18 -9.99 -5.81 15.73
N GLY A 19 -8.95 -5.65 14.94
CA GLY A 19 -7.69 -5.10 15.39
C GLY A 19 -6.46 -6.03 15.35
N MET A 20 -6.61 -7.36 15.39
CA MET A 20 -5.47 -8.30 15.38
C MET A 20 -5.14 -8.89 14.00
N ARG A 21 -5.85 -8.47 12.96
CA ARG A 21 -5.52 -8.85 11.57
C ARG A 21 -4.09 -8.40 11.25
N GLY A 22 -3.29 -9.31 10.73
CA GLY A 22 -1.88 -9.03 10.37
C GLY A 22 -0.84 -9.54 11.37
N VAL A 23 -1.24 -10.06 12.55
CA VAL A 23 -0.35 -10.72 13.52
C VAL A 23 -0.40 -12.25 13.38
N ASP A 24 -1.53 -12.81 12.92
CA ASP A 24 -1.68 -14.23 12.68
C ASP A 24 -0.84 -14.68 11.48
N MET A 25 0.38 -15.08 11.79
CA MET A 25 1.27 -15.73 10.81
C MET A 25 0.68 -17.10 10.48
N LYS A 26 0.22 -17.24 9.23
CA LYS A 26 -0.24 -18.52 8.70
C LYS A 26 0.88 -19.56 8.77
N THR A 27 0.51 -20.81 9.00
CA THR A 27 1.43 -21.92 8.78
C THR A 27 1.60 -22.17 7.28
N GLU A 28 2.63 -22.93 6.89
CA GLU A 28 2.86 -23.31 5.49
C GLU A 28 1.60 -23.87 4.82
N HIS A 29 0.86 -24.75 5.52
CA HIS A 29 -0.37 -25.36 5.00
C HIS A 29 -1.53 -24.37 4.80
N GLN A 30 -1.56 -23.29 5.56
CA GLN A 30 -2.57 -22.23 5.47
C GLN A 30 -2.20 -21.15 4.45
N MET A 31 -0.96 -21.14 3.97
CA MET A 31 -0.51 -20.18 2.96
C MET A 31 -1.15 -20.51 1.61
N PRO A 32 -1.62 -19.49 0.85
CA PRO A 32 -2.13 -19.69 -0.50
C PRO A 32 -1.11 -20.40 -1.40
N GLU A 33 -1.58 -21.30 -2.26
CA GLU A 33 -0.71 -22.13 -3.10
C GLU A 33 0.23 -21.30 -3.98
N PHE A 34 -0.25 -20.19 -4.54
CA PHE A 34 0.56 -19.31 -5.40
C PHE A 34 1.74 -18.63 -4.67
N MET A 35 1.71 -18.58 -3.34
CA MET A 35 2.79 -18.04 -2.51
C MET A 35 3.75 -19.13 -2.01
N ARG A 36 3.44 -20.42 -2.16
CA ARG A 36 4.27 -21.52 -1.64
C ARG A 36 5.48 -21.75 -2.53
N ASN A 37 6.58 -21.08 -2.20
CA ASN A 37 7.86 -21.24 -2.86
C ASN A 37 9.00 -21.17 -1.84
N HIS A 38 10.21 -21.47 -2.25
CA HIS A 38 11.39 -21.51 -1.38
C HIS A 38 11.62 -20.19 -0.64
N TYR A 39 11.47 -19.04 -1.34
CA TYR A 39 11.71 -17.71 -0.75
C TYR A 39 10.71 -17.38 0.34
N THR A 40 9.43 -17.60 0.09
CA THR A 40 8.36 -17.31 1.05
C THR A 40 8.41 -18.22 2.27
N LEU A 41 8.76 -19.50 2.10
CA LEU A 41 8.90 -20.43 3.22
C LEU A 41 10.08 -20.03 4.13
N LYS A 42 11.23 -19.69 3.55
CA LYS A 42 12.40 -19.20 4.30
C LYS A 42 12.07 -17.91 5.07
N ALA A 43 11.44 -16.94 4.41
CA ALA A 43 11.04 -15.70 5.06
C ALA A 43 9.99 -15.92 6.16
N LEU A 44 9.06 -16.86 5.97
CA LEU A 44 8.07 -17.24 6.98
C LEU A 44 8.74 -17.77 8.26
N GLU A 45 9.77 -18.62 8.14
CA GLU A 45 10.53 -19.11 9.28
C GLU A 45 11.19 -17.97 10.08
N VAL A 46 11.76 -16.98 9.37
CA VAL A 46 12.34 -15.79 10.01
C VAL A 46 11.27 -14.98 10.76
N LEU A 47 10.12 -14.74 10.13
CA LEU A 47 9.03 -14.01 10.74
C LEU A 47 8.38 -14.75 11.91
N GLN A 48 8.30 -16.07 11.86
CA GLN A 48 7.80 -16.88 12.98
C GLN A 48 8.66 -16.74 14.24
N LYS A 49 9.97 -16.52 14.10
CA LYS A 49 10.86 -16.22 15.24
C LYS A 49 10.64 -14.79 15.79
N LYS A 50 10.03 -13.90 15.00
CA LYS A 50 9.76 -12.49 15.35
C LYS A 50 8.31 -12.22 15.79
N LYS A 51 7.53 -13.24 16.20
CA LYS A 51 6.09 -13.08 16.57
C LYS A 51 5.87 -11.99 17.62
N ALA A 52 6.70 -11.91 18.64
CA ALA A 52 6.60 -10.85 19.66
C ALA A 52 6.82 -9.46 19.04
N THR A 53 7.80 -9.30 18.16
CA THR A 53 8.05 -8.04 17.44
C THR A 53 6.84 -7.65 16.60
N LEU A 54 6.24 -8.58 15.86
CA LEU A 54 5.06 -8.34 15.04
C LEU A 54 3.85 -7.96 15.90
N PHE A 55 3.68 -8.58 17.05
CA PHE A 55 2.64 -8.21 18.01
C PHE A 55 2.82 -6.77 18.51
N PHE A 56 4.02 -6.38 18.96
CA PHE A 56 4.29 -5.02 19.42
C PHE A 56 4.19 -4.00 18.26
N LYS A 57 4.62 -4.36 17.06
CA LYS A 57 4.40 -3.54 15.86
C LYS A 57 2.91 -3.29 15.65
N ARG A 58 2.07 -4.32 15.72
CA ARG A 58 0.62 -4.18 15.54
C ARG A 58 -0.02 -3.32 16.64
N LEU A 59 0.38 -3.52 17.89
CA LEU A 59 -0.09 -2.69 19.00
C LEU A 59 0.28 -1.22 18.78
N PHE A 60 1.51 -0.94 18.34
CA PHE A 60 1.97 0.38 17.98
C PHE A 60 1.13 0.98 16.83
N ASP A 61 0.88 0.21 15.76
CA ASP A 61 0.03 0.62 14.64
C ASP A 61 -1.37 1.03 15.11
N ILE A 62 -2.00 0.24 15.98
CA ILE A 62 -3.34 0.53 16.52
C ILE A 62 -3.32 1.82 17.35
N CYS A 63 -2.42 1.92 18.33
CA CYS A 63 -2.35 3.07 19.23
C CYS A 63 -2.06 4.37 18.45
N LEU A 64 -1.09 4.34 17.55
CA LEU A 64 -0.69 5.51 16.78
C LEU A 64 -1.78 5.91 15.77
N SER A 65 -2.41 4.95 15.08
CA SER A 65 -3.48 5.27 14.12
C SER A 65 -4.71 5.86 14.81
N LEU A 66 -5.10 5.33 15.98
CA LEU A 66 -6.20 5.86 16.76
C LEU A 66 -5.90 7.28 17.24
N MET A 67 -4.71 7.50 17.80
CA MET A 67 -4.27 8.83 18.25
C MET A 67 -4.29 9.85 17.11
N LEU A 68 -3.75 9.47 15.94
CA LEU A 68 -3.72 10.37 14.77
C LEU A 68 -5.12 10.61 14.18
N LEU A 69 -6.02 9.62 14.18
CA LEU A 69 -7.41 9.81 13.74
C LEU A 69 -8.14 10.82 14.62
N VAL A 70 -7.95 10.76 15.94
CA VAL A 70 -8.53 11.74 16.88
C VAL A 70 -7.91 13.12 16.66
N LEU A 71 -6.59 13.22 16.60
CA LEU A 71 -5.86 14.48 16.43
C LEU A 71 -6.20 15.16 15.10
N LEU A 72 -6.30 14.41 14.02
CA LEU A 72 -6.57 14.92 12.67
C LEU A 72 -8.07 15.01 12.34
N SER A 73 -8.97 14.66 13.28
CA SER A 73 -10.42 14.70 13.05
C SER A 73 -10.94 16.07 12.56
N PRO A 74 -10.45 17.24 13.04
CA PRO A 74 -10.85 18.53 12.48
C PRO A 74 -10.44 18.68 11.01
N VAL A 75 -9.24 18.20 10.64
CA VAL A 75 -8.75 18.24 9.26
C VAL A 75 -9.60 17.34 8.37
N PHE A 76 -9.95 16.14 8.85
CA PHE A 76 -10.87 15.23 8.15
C PHE A 76 -12.21 15.89 7.86
N LEU A 77 -12.78 16.58 8.85
CA LEU A 77 -14.06 17.28 8.71
C LEU A 77 -13.98 18.37 7.65
N VAL A 78 -12.99 19.26 7.75
CA VAL A 78 -12.79 20.38 6.81
C VAL A 78 -12.60 19.86 5.39
N LEU A 79 -11.69 18.89 5.18
CA LEU A 79 -11.44 18.33 3.86
C LEU A 79 -12.68 17.61 3.29
N SER A 80 -13.43 16.90 4.14
CA SER A 80 -14.68 16.24 3.75
C SER A 80 -15.73 17.24 3.25
N ILE A 81 -15.89 18.35 3.95
CA ILE A 81 -16.80 19.44 3.55
C ILE A 81 -16.33 20.05 2.21
N CYS A 82 -15.04 20.38 2.09
CA CYS A 82 -14.48 20.97 0.88
C CYS A 82 -14.69 20.07 -0.34
N ILE A 83 -14.38 18.76 -0.22
CA ILE A 83 -14.56 17.78 -1.30
C ILE A 83 -16.05 17.65 -1.67
N LYS A 84 -16.93 17.63 -0.67
CA LYS A 84 -18.37 17.49 -0.90
C LYS A 84 -18.97 18.70 -1.59
N LEU A 85 -18.49 19.90 -1.28
CA LEU A 85 -18.96 21.17 -1.88
C LEU A 85 -18.44 21.39 -3.30
N GLU A 86 -17.32 20.77 -3.70
CA GLU A 86 -16.72 21.00 -5.02
C GLU A 86 -17.58 20.42 -6.18
N ASP A 87 -18.11 19.18 -6.00
CA ASP A 87 -18.86 18.49 -7.06
C ASP A 87 -19.99 17.57 -6.56
N GLY A 88 -20.31 17.60 -5.24
CA GLY A 88 -21.40 16.83 -4.66
C GLY A 88 -21.13 15.33 -4.48
N GLY A 89 -20.04 14.80 -5.02
CA GLY A 89 -19.73 13.38 -5.04
C GLY A 89 -19.28 12.79 -3.68
N PRO A 90 -18.83 11.50 -3.63
CA PRO A 90 -18.36 10.86 -2.41
C PRO A 90 -17.06 11.49 -1.90
N ILE A 91 -16.90 11.54 -0.57
CA ILE A 91 -15.71 12.08 0.10
C ILE A 91 -14.50 11.19 -0.12
N PHE A 92 -14.70 9.87 -0.03
CA PHE A 92 -13.64 8.88 -0.15
C PHE A 92 -13.65 8.19 -1.51
N TYR A 93 -12.45 8.00 -2.04
CA TYR A 93 -12.15 7.08 -3.13
C TYR A 93 -11.67 5.74 -2.54
N ARG A 94 -12.19 4.62 -3.05
CA ARG A 94 -12.01 3.28 -2.51
C ARG A 94 -11.52 2.32 -3.60
N GLN A 95 -10.22 2.30 -3.89
CA GLN A 95 -9.62 1.40 -4.87
C GLN A 95 -9.26 0.05 -4.25
N GLN A 96 -9.46 -1.02 -5.01
CA GLN A 96 -9.00 -2.36 -4.64
C GLN A 96 -7.48 -2.43 -4.71
N ARG A 97 -6.90 -3.01 -3.66
CA ARG A 97 -5.47 -3.24 -3.51
C ARG A 97 -5.23 -4.60 -2.87
N ILE A 98 -4.00 -5.09 -2.98
CA ILE A 98 -3.58 -6.36 -2.41
C ILE A 98 -2.77 -6.12 -1.15
N THR A 99 -3.00 -6.95 -0.12
CA THR A 99 -2.28 -6.97 1.15
C THR A 99 -1.88 -8.40 1.53
N THR A 100 -1.67 -8.68 2.77
CA THR A 100 -1.17 -9.94 3.32
C THR A 100 -1.83 -11.17 2.67
N TYR A 101 -1.02 -12.12 2.27
CA TYR A 101 -1.42 -13.40 1.64
C TYR A 101 -2.28 -13.24 0.38
N GLY A 102 -2.13 -12.14 -0.35
CA GLY A 102 -2.90 -11.87 -1.56
C GLY A 102 -4.34 -11.43 -1.32
N ARG A 103 -4.71 -11.08 -0.07
CA ARG A 103 -6.04 -10.62 0.27
C ARG A 103 -6.35 -9.27 -0.37
N VAL A 104 -7.49 -9.18 -1.03
CA VAL A 104 -8.00 -7.92 -1.60
C VAL A 104 -8.62 -7.07 -0.50
N PHE A 105 -8.24 -5.80 -0.43
CA PHE A 105 -8.88 -4.80 0.44
C PHE A 105 -9.18 -3.52 -0.34
N ARG A 106 -9.93 -2.61 0.26
CA ARG A 106 -10.23 -1.30 -0.33
C ARG A 106 -9.53 -0.22 0.46
N ILE A 107 -8.52 0.40 -0.18
CA ILE A 107 -7.77 1.50 0.41
C ILE A 107 -8.66 2.74 0.58
N PHE A 108 -8.59 3.42 1.72
CA PHE A 108 -9.25 4.70 1.93
C PHE A 108 -8.34 5.84 1.46
N LYS A 109 -8.84 6.68 0.56
CA LYS A 109 -8.20 7.95 0.19
C LYS A 109 -9.26 9.05 0.13
N PHE A 110 -8.89 10.30 0.40
CA PHE A 110 -9.74 11.40 0.00
C PHE A 110 -9.82 11.44 -1.53
N ARG A 111 -11.03 11.70 -2.05
CA ARG A 111 -11.21 11.83 -3.48
C ARG A 111 -10.60 13.16 -3.96
N THR A 112 -9.68 13.08 -4.90
CA THR A 112 -8.96 14.20 -5.49
C THR A 112 -9.16 14.32 -7.00
N MET A 113 -9.97 13.43 -7.58
CA MET A 113 -10.30 13.39 -9.00
C MET A 113 -11.81 13.47 -9.20
N VAL A 114 -12.22 13.88 -10.39
CA VAL A 114 -13.63 13.88 -10.83
C VAL A 114 -14.23 12.48 -10.75
N MET A 115 -15.57 12.41 -10.77
CA MET A 115 -16.29 11.14 -10.75
C MET A 115 -15.90 10.25 -11.93
N ASN A 116 -15.70 8.95 -11.66
CA ASN A 116 -15.31 7.94 -12.66
C ASN A 116 -13.99 8.22 -13.40
N ALA A 117 -13.07 8.95 -12.79
CA ALA A 117 -11.76 9.27 -13.36
C ALA A 117 -10.94 8.01 -13.73
N ASP A 118 -11.16 6.90 -13.03
CA ASP A 118 -10.55 5.59 -13.30
C ASP A 118 -10.95 4.97 -14.65
N LYS A 119 -12.10 5.39 -15.21
CA LYS A 119 -12.58 4.98 -16.54
C LYS A 119 -12.14 5.94 -17.66
N MET A 120 -11.56 7.10 -17.33
CA MET A 120 -11.24 8.16 -18.28
C MET A 120 -9.77 8.16 -18.74
N GLY A 121 -8.92 7.28 -18.18
CA GLY A 121 -7.50 7.27 -18.54
C GLY A 121 -6.69 6.23 -17.75
N PRO A 122 -5.35 6.28 -17.86
CA PRO A 122 -4.47 5.29 -17.21
C PRO A 122 -4.58 5.33 -15.69
N LEU A 123 -4.24 4.20 -15.04
CA LEU A 123 -4.24 4.08 -13.57
C LEU A 123 -3.14 4.92 -12.91
N VAL A 124 -2.05 5.16 -13.64
CA VAL A 124 -0.95 6.03 -13.19
C VAL A 124 -1.33 7.48 -13.51
N THR A 125 -1.26 8.34 -12.50
CA THR A 125 -1.52 9.78 -12.65
C THR A 125 -0.29 10.45 -13.28
N GLN A 126 -0.49 11.25 -14.30
CA GLN A 126 0.55 12.06 -14.94
C GLN A 126 0.54 13.50 -14.38
N ASP A 127 1.63 14.23 -14.64
CA ASP A 127 1.68 15.65 -14.30
C ASP A 127 0.60 16.42 -15.11
N ASN A 128 -0.06 17.36 -14.44
CA ASN A 128 -1.18 18.15 -15.00
C ASN A 128 -2.40 17.32 -15.48
N ASP A 129 -2.64 16.16 -14.87
CA ASP A 129 -3.80 15.33 -15.16
C ASP A 129 -5.11 16.14 -14.99
N SER A 130 -5.86 16.31 -16.09
CA SER A 130 -7.11 17.09 -16.13
C SER A 130 -8.23 16.52 -15.26
N ARG A 131 -8.11 15.26 -14.85
CA ARG A 131 -9.07 14.60 -13.96
C ARG A 131 -8.96 15.07 -12.52
N ILE A 132 -7.87 15.75 -12.14
CA ILE A 132 -7.65 16.23 -10.76
C ILE A 132 -8.47 17.48 -10.52
N THR A 133 -9.31 17.49 -9.46
CA THR A 133 -10.11 18.65 -9.06
C THR A 133 -9.24 19.78 -8.51
N LYS A 134 -9.77 21.00 -8.40
CA LYS A 134 -9.01 22.16 -7.85
C LYS A 134 -8.60 21.93 -6.41
N ILE A 135 -9.53 21.44 -5.58
CA ILE A 135 -9.25 21.07 -4.17
C ILE A 135 -8.35 19.84 -4.13
N GLY A 136 -8.60 18.87 -5.00
CA GLY A 136 -7.79 17.66 -5.12
C GLY A 136 -6.31 17.95 -5.36
N ARG A 137 -5.98 18.97 -6.16
CA ARG A 137 -4.60 19.39 -6.42
C ARG A 137 -3.92 19.87 -5.13
N LYS A 138 -4.62 20.68 -4.32
CA LYS A 138 -4.11 21.15 -3.02
C LYS A 138 -3.94 19.99 -2.03
N ILE A 139 -4.92 19.07 -1.96
CA ILE A 139 -4.86 17.91 -1.06
C ILE A 139 -3.64 17.02 -1.42
N ARG A 140 -3.40 16.78 -2.71
CA ARG A 140 -2.27 15.97 -3.20
C ARG A 140 -0.91 16.61 -2.94
N SER A 141 -0.78 17.94 -3.11
CA SER A 141 0.50 18.62 -2.89
C SER A 141 1.02 18.49 -1.46
N PHE A 142 0.10 18.30 -0.48
CA PHE A 142 0.43 18.04 0.92
C PHE A 142 0.33 16.56 1.32
N ARG A 143 0.10 15.65 0.37
CA ARG A 143 -0.13 14.21 0.63
C ARG A 143 -1.29 13.90 1.59
N LEU A 144 -2.22 14.85 1.76
CA LEU A 144 -3.37 14.69 2.67
C LEU A 144 -4.40 13.69 2.13
N ASP A 145 -4.36 13.38 0.84
CA ASP A 145 -5.23 12.37 0.23
C ASP A 145 -5.03 10.97 0.81
N GLU A 146 -3.86 10.68 1.35
CA GLU A 146 -3.53 9.37 1.92
C GLU A 146 -3.82 9.26 3.43
N VAL A 147 -4.13 10.37 4.11
CA VAL A 147 -4.42 10.37 5.56
C VAL A 147 -5.57 9.42 5.95
N PRO A 148 -6.65 9.21 5.16
CA PRO A 148 -7.67 8.22 5.47
C PRO A 148 -7.19 6.77 5.54
N GLN A 149 -5.99 6.45 5.05
CA GLN A 149 -5.40 5.11 5.20
C GLN A 149 -5.14 4.74 6.67
N LEU A 150 -5.11 5.72 7.59
CA LEU A 150 -5.11 5.47 9.03
C LEU A 150 -6.27 4.55 9.46
N ILE A 151 -7.42 4.63 8.77
CA ILE A 151 -8.56 3.71 8.99
C ILE A 151 -8.16 2.29 8.58
N ASN A 152 -7.47 2.12 7.43
CA ASN A 152 -6.99 0.80 7.01
C ASN A 152 -5.96 0.22 7.99
N VAL A 153 -5.09 1.07 8.57
CA VAL A 153 -4.16 0.65 9.62
C VAL A 153 -4.92 0.20 10.86
N LEU A 154 -5.88 0.99 11.32
CA LEU A 154 -6.65 0.67 12.54
C LEU A 154 -7.39 -0.66 12.41
N ILE A 155 -8.04 -0.94 11.27
CA ILE A 155 -8.78 -2.19 11.05
C ILE A 155 -7.90 -3.39 10.65
N GLY A 156 -6.58 -3.18 10.42
CA GLY A 156 -5.61 -4.24 10.12
C GLY A 156 -5.48 -4.64 8.67
N ASP A 157 -5.96 -3.84 7.73
CA ASP A 157 -5.69 -4.03 6.32
C ASP A 157 -4.28 -3.56 5.94
N MET A 158 -3.76 -2.57 6.69
CA MET A 158 -2.45 -1.97 6.49
C MET A 158 -1.68 -1.81 7.81
N SER A 159 -0.41 -1.44 7.70
CA SER A 159 0.49 -0.99 8.75
C SER A 159 1.02 0.41 8.39
N PHE A 160 1.64 1.12 9.33
CA PHE A 160 2.36 2.36 8.97
C PHE A 160 3.51 2.07 8.01
N VAL A 161 4.31 1.05 8.31
CA VAL A 161 5.46 0.67 7.49
C VAL A 161 5.29 -0.73 6.93
N GLY A 162 5.46 -0.88 5.63
CA GLY A 162 5.33 -2.13 4.89
C GLY A 162 5.37 -1.87 3.39
N THR A 163 5.30 -2.91 2.58
CA THR A 163 5.25 -2.79 1.13
C THR A 163 4.04 -1.96 0.70
N ARG A 164 4.25 -0.95 -0.16
CA ARG A 164 3.13 -0.17 -0.72
C ARG A 164 2.15 -1.10 -1.43
N PRO A 165 0.82 -1.02 -1.14
CA PRO A 165 -0.14 -1.96 -1.71
C PRO A 165 -0.30 -1.73 -3.21
N GLU A 166 -0.07 -2.79 -4.00
CA GLU A 166 -0.22 -2.75 -5.45
C GLU A 166 -1.63 -3.18 -5.89
N VAL A 167 -1.99 -2.83 -7.12
CA VAL A 167 -3.17 -3.35 -7.80
C VAL A 167 -2.91 -4.78 -8.25
N GLN A 168 -3.97 -5.57 -8.43
CA GLN A 168 -3.86 -6.97 -8.85
C GLN A 168 -2.97 -7.16 -10.07
N LYS A 169 -3.12 -6.32 -11.09
CA LYS A 169 -2.33 -6.36 -12.33
C LYS A 169 -0.82 -6.41 -12.10
N TYR A 170 -0.31 -5.66 -11.12
CA TYR A 170 1.13 -5.62 -10.82
C TYR A 170 1.55 -6.78 -9.92
N VAL A 171 0.66 -7.24 -9.02
CA VAL A 171 0.91 -8.44 -8.21
C VAL A 171 0.96 -9.70 -9.08
N ASP A 172 0.19 -9.76 -10.17
CA ASP A 172 0.25 -10.87 -11.14
C ASP A 172 1.61 -10.96 -11.86
N ALA A 173 2.37 -9.87 -11.87
CA ALA A 173 3.71 -9.81 -12.43
C ALA A 173 4.84 -10.08 -11.40
N TYR A 174 4.50 -10.38 -10.14
CA TYR A 174 5.50 -10.67 -9.11
C TYR A 174 6.26 -11.96 -9.42
N SER A 175 7.58 -11.91 -9.25
CA SER A 175 8.41 -13.12 -9.20
C SER A 175 8.15 -13.89 -7.89
N GLU A 176 8.62 -15.14 -7.83
CA GLU A 176 8.54 -15.96 -6.61
C GLU A 176 9.16 -15.24 -5.39
N GLU A 177 10.28 -14.56 -5.59
CA GLU A 177 10.96 -13.80 -4.55
C GLU A 177 10.12 -12.58 -4.08
N MET A 178 9.50 -11.84 -5.00
CA MET A 178 8.64 -10.70 -4.67
C MET A 178 7.43 -11.09 -3.83
N MET A 179 6.94 -12.34 -3.92
CA MET A 179 5.83 -12.84 -3.12
C MET A 179 6.11 -12.79 -1.60
N VAL A 180 7.38 -12.74 -1.20
CA VAL A 180 7.80 -12.56 0.20
C VAL A 180 7.18 -11.30 0.80
N THR A 181 7.04 -10.25 0.02
CA THR A 181 6.47 -8.96 0.47
C THR A 181 5.00 -9.05 0.88
N LEU A 182 4.30 -10.09 0.46
CA LEU A 182 2.90 -10.37 0.85
C LEU A 182 2.78 -11.14 2.18
N LEU A 183 3.87 -11.44 2.87
CA LEU A 183 3.82 -12.07 4.20
C LEU A 183 3.44 -11.08 5.31
N LEU A 184 3.64 -9.79 5.10
CA LEU A 184 3.28 -8.72 6.04
C LEU A 184 2.20 -7.80 5.47
N PRO A 185 1.46 -7.07 6.33
CA PRO A 185 0.49 -6.08 5.88
C PRO A 185 1.13 -5.00 5.02
N ALA A 186 0.40 -4.54 4.00
CA ALA A 186 0.80 -3.41 3.18
C ALA A 186 1.02 -2.16 4.04
N GLY A 187 1.98 -1.29 3.66
CA GLY A 187 2.32 -0.08 4.38
C GLY A 187 1.76 1.20 3.79
N ILE A 188 1.54 2.22 4.64
CA ILE A 188 1.35 3.61 4.18
C ILE A 188 2.66 4.11 3.58
N THR A 189 3.78 3.81 4.24
CA THR A 189 5.12 4.17 3.78
C THR A 189 6.07 2.96 3.81
N SER A 190 7.20 3.11 3.13
CA SER A 190 8.28 2.14 3.07
C SER A 190 9.58 2.84 2.66
N LYS A 191 10.73 2.18 2.85
CA LYS A 191 12.01 2.64 2.31
C LYS A 191 11.93 2.83 0.79
N SER A 192 11.28 1.89 0.08
CA SER A 192 11.06 2.01 -1.37
C SER A 192 10.20 3.24 -1.73
N SER A 193 9.19 3.60 -0.94
CA SER A 193 8.37 4.80 -1.20
C SER A 193 9.15 6.10 -1.05
N ILE A 194 10.17 6.12 -0.21
CA ILE A 194 11.08 7.28 -0.03
C ILE A 194 12.03 7.38 -1.23
N GLU A 195 12.69 6.29 -1.61
CA GLU A 195 13.68 6.23 -2.70
C GLU A 195 13.05 6.46 -4.09
N PHE A 196 11.79 6.03 -4.25
CA PHE A 196 11.02 6.19 -5.48
C PHE A 196 9.99 7.33 -5.41
N ARG A 197 10.28 8.39 -4.64
CA ARG A 197 9.39 9.55 -4.54
C ARG A 197 9.06 10.18 -5.91
N ASN A 198 10.03 10.21 -6.81
CA ASN A 198 9.90 10.70 -8.19
C ASN A 198 9.75 9.54 -9.19
N GLU A 199 8.88 8.57 -8.86
CA GLU A 199 8.64 7.38 -9.69
C GLU A 199 8.17 7.74 -11.11
N SER A 200 7.31 8.77 -11.22
CA SER A 200 6.82 9.29 -12.52
C SER A 200 7.95 9.67 -13.46
N ASP A 201 8.98 10.38 -12.96
CA ASP A 201 10.12 10.80 -13.76
C ASP A 201 10.96 9.61 -14.25
N LYS A 202 11.10 8.58 -13.40
CA LYS A 202 11.79 7.34 -13.77
C LYS A 202 11.00 6.58 -14.85
N ILE A 203 9.67 6.50 -14.73
CA ILE A 203 8.80 5.87 -15.72
C ILE A 203 8.87 6.61 -17.05
N SER A 204 8.79 7.96 -17.04
CA SER A 204 8.83 8.78 -18.24
C SER A 204 10.11 8.54 -19.06
N LYS A 205 11.27 8.39 -18.41
CA LYS A 205 12.55 8.08 -19.10
C LYS A 205 12.50 6.77 -19.89
N TRP A 206 11.77 5.76 -19.39
CA TRP A 206 11.63 4.50 -20.10
C TRP A 206 10.55 4.57 -21.18
N MET A 207 9.53 5.42 -20.98
CA MET A 207 8.54 5.69 -22.03
C MET A 207 9.17 6.41 -23.24
N ASP A 208 10.13 7.31 -23.01
CA ASP A 208 10.92 7.97 -24.08
C ASP A 208 11.75 6.96 -24.90
N GLN A 209 12.00 5.77 -24.34
CA GLN A 209 12.68 4.65 -25.00
C GLN A 209 11.72 3.66 -25.68
N GLY A 210 10.40 3.96 -25.71
CA GLY A 210 9.40 3.21 -26.44
C GLY A 210 8.60 2.20 -25.60
N LEU A 211 8.80 2.13 -24.27
CA LEU A 211 7.98 1.31 -23.38
C LEU A 211 6.65 2.01 -23.07
N THR A 212 5.60 1.25 -22.87
CA THR A 212 4.39 1.75 -22.21
C THR A 212 4.66 2.02 -20.72
N ALA A 213 3.86 2.84 -20.06
CA ALA A 213 4.00 3.13 -18.63
C ALA A 213 3.93 1.85 -17.77
N ASP A 214 3.06 0.91 -18.13
CA ASP A 214 2.91 -0.37 -17.41
C ASP A 214 4.13 -1.27 -17.63
N GLU A 215 4.66 -1.36 -18.84
CA GLU A 215 5.88 -2.13 -19.14
C GLU A 215 7.10 -1.54 -18.42
N ALA A 216 7.27 -0.22 -18.46
CA ALA A 216 8.32 0.48 -17.74
C ALA A 216 8.22 0.19 -16.22
N TYR A 217 7.01 0.26 -15.66
CA TYR A 217 6.78 -0.06 -14.26
C TYR A 217 7.14 -1.51 -13.93
N ILE A 218 6.56 -2.49 -14.63
CA ILE A 218 6.72 -3.92 -14.34
C ILE A 218 8.18 -4.37 -14.57
N GLN A 219 8.82 -3.94 -15.65
CA GLN A 219 10.13 -4.46 -16.04
C GLN A 219 11.31 -3.74 -15.37
N LYS A 220 11.14 -2.45 -15.01
CA LYS A 220 12.24 -1.59 -14.56
C LYS A 220 12.08 -1.08 -13.13
N ILE A 221 10.89 -0.65 -12.75
CA ILE A 221 10.66 0.00 -11.47
C ILE A 221 10.31 -1.02 -10.38
N LEU A 222 9.38 -1.93 -10.68
CA LEU A 222 8.88 -2.90 -9.72
C LEU A 222 9.97 -3.80 -9.13
N PRO A 223 10.91 -4.39 -9.90
CA PRO A 223 11.96 -5.23 -9.35
C PRO A 223 12.87 -4.47 -8.37
N GLU A 224 13.26 -3.26 -8.72
CA GLU A 224 14.13 -2.42 -7.89
C GLU A 224 13.42 -2.00 -6.58
N LYS A 225 12.14 -1.61 -6.65
CA LYS A 225 11.31 -1.31 -5.47
C LYS A 225 11.15 -2.51 -4.55
N MET A 226 10.95 -3.70 -5.14
CA MET A 226 10.70 -4.90 -4.36
C MET A 226 11.93 -5.37 -3.59
N GLN A 227 13.15 -5.10 -4.07
CA GLN A 227 14.35 -5.40 -3.30
C GLN A 227 14.35 -4.71 -1.93
N TYR A 228 14.05 -3.40 -1.87
CA TYR A 228 13.92 -2.67 -0.60
C TYR A 228 12.83 -3.25 0.33
N ASN A 229 11.74 -3.77 -0.26
CA ASN A 229 10.64 -4.33 0.51
C ASN A 229 10.96 -5.75 1.01
N ILE A 230 11.74 -6.53 0.27
CA ILE A 230 12.25 -7.85 0.68
C ILE A 230 13.23 -7.68 1.83
N ASP A 231 14.19 -6.76 1.72
CA ASP A 231 15.15 -6.44 2.79
C ASP A 231 14.43 -6.07 4.09
N TYR A 232 13.33 -5.29 3.99
CA TYR A 232 12.53 -4.92 5.16
C TYR A 232 11.92 -6.12 5.89
N ILE A 233 11.55 -7.21 5.20
CA ILE A 233 11.00 -8.42 5.84
C ILE A 233 12.01 -9.02 6.84
N GLU A 234 13.29 -9.02 6.48
CA GLU A 234 14.34 -9.51 7.36
C GLU A 234 14.64 -8.55 8.53
N GLU A 235 14.49 -7.24 8.30
CA GLU A 235 14.82 -6.18 9.27
C GLU A 235 13.64 -5.73 10.14
N VAL A 236 12.43 -6.29 9.93
CA VAL A 236 11.20 -5.80 10.57
C VAL A 236 11.37 -5.67 12.09
N SER A 237 11.13 -4.45 12.60
CA SER A 237 11.12 -4.10 14.01
C SER A 237 10.44 -2.76 14.23
N VAL A 238 9.93 -2.51 15.45
CA VAL A 238 9.30 -1.21 15.80
C VAL A 238 10.30 -0.06 15.65
N ALA A 239 11.57 -0.28 15.99
CA ALA A 239 12.61 0.75 15.85
C ALA A 239 12.86 1.11 14.36
N GLN A 240 12.90 0.11 13.48
CA GLN A 240 13.02 0.32 12.04
C GLN A 240 11.80 1.06 11.48
N ASP A 241 10.60 0.73 11.95
CA ASP A 241 9.38 1.43 11.54
C ASP A 241 9.41 2.91 11.91
N ILE A 242 9.79 3.22 13.16
CA ILE A 242 9.94 4.63 13.61
C ILE A 242 10.96 5.36 12.73
N LYS A 243 12.09 4.73 12.43
CA LYS A 243 13.13 5.31 11.54
C LYS A 243 12.58 5.62 10.15
N VAL A 244 11.87 4.67 9.52
CA VAL A 244 11.27 4.86 8.19
C VAL A 244 10.20 5.95 8.21
N MET A 245 9.35 5.99 9.25
CA MET A 245 8.35 7.05 9.40
C MET A 245 8.98 8.44 9.52
N LEU A 246 10.03 8.59 10.34
CA LEU A 246 10.77 9.86 10.45
C LEU A 246 11.41 10.26 9.12
N GLN A 247 12.06 9.32 8.43
CA GLN A 247 12.62 9.57 7.11
C GLN A 247 11.55 10.01 6.09
N THR A 248 10.34 9.42 6.15
CA THR A 248 9.20 9.82 5.31
C THR A 248 8.79 11.26 5.57
N VAL A 249 8.65 11.66 6.84
CA VAL A 249 8.30 13.05 7.20
C VAL A 249 9.35 14.02 6.65
N PHE A 250 10.63 13.74 6.85
CA PHE A 250 11.70 14.58 6.30
C PHE A 250 11.72 14.60 4.76
N ALA A 251 11.40 13.50 4.11
CA ALA A 251 11.32 13.43 2.65
C ALA A 251 10.14 14.23 2.08
N VAL A 252 9.02 14.33 2.79
CA VAL A 252 7.84 15.11 2.37
C VAL A 252 8.06 16.61 2.59
N LEU A 253 8.83 17.01 3.63
CA LEU A 253 9.10 18.42 3.97
C LEU A 253 10.18 19.06 3.08
N LYS A 254 10.97 18.26 2.36
CA LYS A 254 11.94 18.73 1.34
C LYS A 254 11.28 18.88 -0.04
#